data_a4f4e269de832e15e28a18022ed011b1
#
_entry.id   a4f4e269de832e15e28a18022ed011b1
#
_cell.length_a   1.000
_cell.length_b   1.000
_cell.length_c   1.000
_cell.angle_alpha   90.00
_cell.angle_beta   90.00
_cell.angle_gamma   90.00
#
_symmetry.space_group_name_H-M   'P 1'
#
loop_
_entity.id
_entity.type
_entity.pdbx_description
1 polymer ?
#
loop_
_entity_poly.entity_id
_entity_poly.type
_entity_poly.pdbx_seq_one_letter_code
_entity_poly.pdbx_strand_id
1 'polypeptide(L)'
;MPPFVALTGGLGAGKSTALAALERLGAAVISSDSVVHELYASAPVRDAVVARFGSQVAPEGAVDRAALAARVFADDADRDWLEQLLWPRVRERVAAWRQTAGAAVPAPRALVVEVPLLFEAGSEALYDATIAIVADESVREARALARGHQALAEREARQLSQQEKAARSTFVVVNDGSVEELESKLSSILAMLEP
;
A
#
# COMPACT_ATOMS: atom_id res chain seq x y z
N MET A 1 -20.13 3.56 -11.52
CA MET A 1 -18.96 2.72 -11.17
C MET A 1 -18.72 2.93 -9.69
N PRO A 2 -18.38 1.90 -8.90
CA PRO A 2 -18.09 2.07 -7.48
C PRO A 2 -16.97 3.10 -7.27
N PRO A 3 -16.98 3.87 -6.16
CA PRO A 3 -15.93 4.85 -5.86
C PRO A 3 -14.57 4.18 -5.76
N PHE A 4 -13.54 4.83 -6.32
CA PHE A 4 -12.17 4.33 -6.36
C PHE A 4 -11.35 5.06 -5.29
N VAL A 5 -10.89 4.35 -4.28
CA VAL A 5 -10.38 4.91 -3.02
C VAL A 5 -8.96 4.43 -2.75
N ALA A 6 -8.07 5.34 -2.34
CA ALA A 6 -6.77 4.97 -1.82
C ALA A 6 -6.79 4.87 -0.29
N LEU A 7 -6.21 3.78 0.24
CA LEU A 7 -5.95 3.58 1.66
C LEU A 7 -4.46 3.78 1.92
N THR A 8 -4.10 4.72 2.77
CA THR A 8 -2.70 5.01 3.14
C THR A 8 -2.53 5.11 4.66
N GLY A 9 -1.33 5.37 5.13
CA GLY A 9 -1.01 5.52 6.56
C GLY A 9 0.41 5.06 6.88
N GLY A 10 0.90 5.43 8.05
CA GLY A 10 2.24 5.09 8.53
C GLY A 10 2.45 3.58 8.76
N LEU A 11 3.71 3.20 8.95
CA LEU A 11 4.04 1.84 9.36
C LEU A 11 3.45 1.58 10.76
N GLY A 12 2.90 0.40 11.00
CA GLY A 12 2.24 0.08 12.28
C GLY A 12 0.83 0.66 12.48
N ALA A 13 0.36 1.58 11.63
CA ALA A 13 -0.95 2.21 11.75
C ALA A 13 -2.14 1.22 11.59
N GLY A 14 -1.92 0.05 11.01
CA GLY A 14 -2.96 -0.98 10.86
C GLY A 14 -3.67 -0.98 9.50
N LYS A 15 -3.01 -0.50 8.43
CA LYS A 15 -3.55 -0.52 7.06
C LYS A 15 -4.06 -1.89 6.61
N SER A 16 -3.31 -2.95 6.85
CA SER A 16 -3.72 -4.32 6.46
C SER A 16 -4.98 -4.77 7.20
N THR A 17 -5.14 -4.38 8.48
CA THR A 17 -6.34 -4.66 9.26
C THR A 17 -7.53 -3.87 8.70
N ALA A 18 -7.30 -2.59 8.35
CA ALA A 18 -8.32 -1.73 7.74
C ALA A 18 -8.73 -2.25 6.34
N LEU A 19 -7.76 -2.73 5.55
CA LEU A 19 -8.05 -3.30 4.23
C LEU A 19 -8.92 -4.56 4.35
N ALA A 20 -8.59 -5.47 5.27
CA ALA A 20 -9.39 -6.66 5.54
C ALA A 20 -10.78 -6.31 6.11
N ALA A 21 -10.90 -5.25 6.90
CA ALA A 21 -12.18 -4.75 7.40
C ALA A 21 -13.06 -4.21 6.26
N LEU A 22 -12.48 -3.41 5.35
CA LEU A 22 -13.19 -2.90 4.17
C LEU A 22 -13.69 -4.03 3.25
N GLU A 23 -12.89 -5.09 3.10
CA GLU A 23 -13.31 -6.27 2.34
C GLU A 23 -14.54 -6.96 2.99
N ARG A 24 -14.53 -7.17 4.31
CA ARG A 24 -15.70 -7.71 5.05
C ARG A 24 -16.93 -6.81 4.93
N LEU A 25 -16.74 -5.52 4.82
CA LEU A 25 -17.80 -4.52 4.64
C LEU A 25 -18.31 -4.42 3.20
N GLY A 26 -17.80 -5.26 2.27
CA GLY A 26 -18.27 -5.35 0.89
C GLY A 26 -17.52 -4.48 -0.12
N ALA A 27 -16.37 -3.93 0.23
CA ALA A 27 -15.47 -3.33 -0.75
C ALA A 27 -14.65 -4.42 -1.48
N ALA A 28 -14.29 -4.17 -2.74
CA ALA A 28 -13.23 -4.92 -3.39
C ALA A 28 -11.88 -4.25 -3.03
N VAL A 29 -10.89 -5.04 -2.68
CA VAL A 29 -9.62 -4.53 -2.16
C VAL A 29 -8.42 -5.10 -2.90
N ILE A 30 -7.35 -4.31 -3.00
CA ILE A 30 -6.03 -4.73 -3.49
C ILE A 30 -4.94 -3.97 -2.74
N SER A 31 -3.79 -4.62 -2.51
CA SER A 31 -2.60 -3.95 -1.96
C SER A 31 -1.57 -3.73 -3.06
N SER A 32 -1.05 -2.50 -3.20
CA SER A 32 0.05 -2.22 -4.14
C SER A 32 1.32 -3.00 -3.79
N ASP A 33 1.54 -3.30 -2.52
CA ASP A 33 2.68 -4.13 -2.09
C ASP A 33 2.53 -5.59 -2.56
N SER A 34 1.31 -6.15 -2.57
CA SER A 34 1.07 -7.48 -3.13
C SER A 34 1.28 -7.50 -4.64
N VAL A 35 0.86 -6.45 -5.35
CA VAL A 35 1.13 -6.30 -6.79
C VAL A 35 2.62 -6.24 -7.07
N VAL A 36 3.39 -5.49 -6.29
CA VAL A 36 4.87 -5.46 -6.40
C VAL A 36 5.46 -6.86 -6.18
N HIS A 37 4.93 -7.61 -5.20
CA HIS A 37 5.38 -8.98 -4.95
C HIS A 37 5.16 -9.90 -6.17
N GLU A 38 3.98 -9.82 -6.79
CA GLU A 38 3.68 -10.56 -8.02
C GLU A 38 4.57 -10.14 -9.19
N LEU A 39 4.85 -8.84 -9.31
CA LEU A 39 5.73 -8.32 -10.35
C LEU A 39 7.15 -8.86 -10.23
N TYR A 40 7.71 -9.00 -9.04
CA TYR A 40 9.02 -9.63 -8.84
C TYR A 40 9.07 -11.10 -9.27
N ALA A 41 7.95 -11.82 -9.23
CA ALA A 41 7.85 -13.17 -9.72
C ALA A 41 7.75 -13.24 -11.26
N SER A 42 7.42 -12.13 -11.92
CA SER A 42 7.31 -12.07 -13.39
C SER A 42 8.69 -12.04 -14.05
N ALA A 43 8.85 -12.79 -15.15
CA ALA A 43 10.12 -12.84 -15.89
C ALA A 43 10.63 -11.45 -16.32
N PRO A 44 9.81 -10.53 -16.90
CA PRO A 44 10.31 -9.24 -17.34
C PRO A 44 10.90 -8.37 -16.21
N VAL A 45 10.32 -8.41 -15.01
CA VAL A 45 10.82 -7.63 -13.87
C VAL A 45 12.02 -8.32 -13.25
N ARG A 46 11.93 -9.63 -13.01
CA ARG A 46 13.05 -10.41 -12.48
C ARG A 46 14.31 -10.25 -13.33
N ASP A 47 14.17 -10.42 -14.64
CA ASP A 47 15.31 -10.39 -15.56
C ASP A 47 15.93 -8.98 -15.63
N ALA A 48 15.11 -7.92 -15.59
CA ALA A 48 15.60 -6.54 -15.49
C ALA A 48 16.34 -6.27 -14.17
N VAL A 49 15.84 -6.78 -13.05
CA VAL A 49 16.48 -6.66 -11.71
C VAL A 49 17.82 -7.42 -11.71
N VAL A 50 17.86 -8.64 -12.26
CA VAL A 50 19.10 -9.42 -12.36
C VAL A 50 20.10 -8.76 -13.28
N ALA A 51 19.67 -8.20 -14.41
CA ALA A 51 20.54 -7.46 -15.33
C ALA A 51 21.17 -6.22 -14.68
N ARG A 52 20.46 -5.52 -13.81
CA ARG A 52 20.94 -4.32 -13.10
C ARG A 52 21.85 -4.65 -11.92
N PHE A 53 21.45 -5.63 -11.10
CA PHE A 53 22.05 -5.89 -9.79
C PHE A 53 22.88 -7.17 -9.71
N GLY A 54 22.87 -7.99 -10.77
CA GLY A 54 23.53 -9.28 -10.79
C GLY A 54 22.69 -10.43 -10.23
N SER A 55 23.16 -11.66 -10.43
CA SER A 55 22.43 -12.87 -10.00
C SER A 55 22.31 -13.03 -8.48
N GLN A 56 23.14 -12.35 -7.71
CA GLN A 56 23.10 -12.39 -6.23
C GLN A 56 21.79 -11.87 -5.63
N VAL A 57 21.02 -11.07 -6.38
CA VAL A 57 19.68 -10.62 -5.94
C VAL A 57 18.57 -11.60 -6.31
N ALA A 58 18.91 -12.71 -6.99
CA ALA A 58 17.97 -13.78 -7.35
C ALA A 58 18.67 -15.16 -7.33
N PRO A 59 19.20 -15.61 -6.19
CA PRO A 59 20.08 -16.79 -6.09
C PRO A 59 19.41 -18.08 -6.54
N GLU A 60 18.10 -18.22 -6.40
CA GLU A 60 17.31 -19.39 -6.79
C GLU A 60 16.39 -19.12 -7.98
N GLY A 61 16.69 -18.09 -8.78
CA GLY A 61 15.86 -17.68 -9.91
C GLY A 61 14.62 -16.88 -9.52
N ALA A 62 14.45 -16.57 -8.23
CA ALA A 62 13.44 -15.66 -7.69
C ALA A 62 14.11 -14.46 -7.02
N VAL A 63 13.52 -13.26 -7.15
CA VAL A 63 14.09 -12.04 -6.55
C VAL A 63 14.07 -12.15 -5.02
N ASP A 64 15.25 -12.11 -4.42
CA ASP A 64 15.42 -11.95 -2.98
C ASP A 64 15.19 -10.49 -2.61
N ARG A 65 14.02 -10.23 -2.03
CA ARG A 65 13.58 -8.89 -1.64
C ARG A 65 14.47 -8.23 -0.59
N ALA A 66 15.08 -9.02 0.31
CA ALA A 66 15.96 -8.48 1.32
C ALA A 66 17.31 -8.06 0.71
N ALA A 67 17.88 -8.90 -0.14
CA ALA A 67 19.10 -8.57 -0.88
C ALA A 67 18.92 -7.37 -1.81
N LEU A 68 17.79 -7.29 -2.52
CA LEU A 68 17.45 -6.15 -3.37
C LEU A 68 17.24 -4.89 -2.54
N ALA A 69 16.50 -4.95 -1.43
CA ALA A 69 16.27 -3.82 -0.54
C ALA A 69 17.59 -3.25 -0.02
N ALA A 70 18.54 -4.09 0.43
CA ALA A 70 19.85 -3.64 0.88
C ALA A 70 20.61 -2.84 -0.19
N ARG A 71 20.45 -3.17 -1.48
CA ARG A 71 21.06 -2.43 -2.59
C ARG A 71 20.41 -1.07 -2.80
N VAL A 72 19.09 -1.04 -2.96
CA VAL A 72 18.34 0.19 -3.26
C VAL A 72 18.27 1.15 -2.06
N PHE A 73 18.46 0.66 -0.82
CA PHE A 73 18.59 1.53 0.34
C PHE A 73 19.94 2.26 0.41
N ALA A 74 20.99 1.67 -0.17
CA ALA A 74 22.34 2.23 -0.16
C ALA A 74 22.58 3.28 -1.25
N ASP A 75 21.78 3.26 -2.34
CA ASP A 75 21.98 4.12 -3.51
C ASP A 75 20.65 4.68 -4.02
N ASP A 76 20.53 6.00 -4.07
CA ASP A 76 19.34 6.70 -4.52
C ASP A 76 19.06 6.48 -6.01
N ALA A 77 20.09 6.36 -6.85
CA ALA A 77 19.93 6.11 -8.28
C ALA A 77 19.41 4.68 -8.57
N ASP A 78 19.79 3.71 -7.75
CA ASP A 78 19.29 2.34 -7.85
C ASP A 78 17.82 2.26 -7.39
N ARG A 79 17.45 3.03 -6.37
CA ARG A 79 16.07 3.16 -5.94
C ARG A 79 15.21 3.81 -7.01
N ASP A 80 15.63 4.95 -7.57
CA ASP A 80 14.90 5.66 -8.61
C ASP A 80 14.70 4.79 -9.85
N TRP A 81 15.71 4.00 -10.22
CA TRP A 81 15.59 3.03 -11.30
C TRP A 81 14.54 1.95 -11.01
N LEU A 82 14.54 1.41 -9.79
CA LEU A 82 13.58 0.38 -9.39
C LEU A 82 12.15 0.92 -9.37
N GLU A 83 11.96 2.14 -8.87
CA GLU A 83 10.67 2.83 -8.87
C GLU A 83 10.17 3.07 -10.31
N GLN A 84 11.04 3.53 -11.22
CA GLN A 84 10.72 3.70 -12.64
C GLN A 84 10.36 2.36 -13.32
N LEU A 85 10.96 1.27 -12.90
CA LEU A 85 10.63 -0.07 -13.39
C LEU A 85 9.26 -0.54 -12.89
N LEU A 86 8.95 -0.33 -11.60
CA LEU A 86 7.79 -0.91 -10.93
C LEU A 86 6.53 -0.05 -11.02
N TRP A 87 6.60 1.27 -10.80
CA TRP A 87 5.41 2.12 -10.70
C TRP A 87 4.50 2.10 -11.92
N PRO A 88 5.00 2.15 -13.17
CA PRO A 88 4.13 2.02 -14.33
C PRO A 88 3.39 0.68 -14.37
N ARG A 89 4.07 -0.41 -14.01
CA ARG A 89 3.52 -1.76 -14.01
C ARG A 89 2.49 -1.97 -12.89
N VAL A 90 2.74 -1.38 -11.72
CA VAL A 90 1.77 -1.37 -10.61
C VAL A 90 0.50 -0.63 -11.04
N ARG A 91 0.66 0.56 -11.64
CA ARG A 91 -0.50 1.33 -12.14
C ARG A 91 -1.31 0.56 -13.18
N GLU A 92 -0.65 -0.11 -14.10
CA GLU A 92 -1.31 -0.94 -15.11
C GLU A 92 -2.09 -2.12 -14.48
N ARG A 93 -1.49 -2.82 -13.52
CA ARG A 93 -2.15 -3.91 -12.79
C ARG A 93 -3.34 -3.43 -11.97
N VAL A 94 -3.20 -2.32 -11.28
CA VAL A 94 -4.29 -1.70 -10.51
C VAL A 94 -5.40 -1.23 -11.44
N ALA A 95 -5.09 -0.67 -12.61
CA ALA A 95 -6.08 -0.25 -13.60
C ALA A 95 -6.86 -1.45 -14.17
N ALA A 96 -6.18 -2.55 -14.51
CA ALA A 96 -6.81 -3.78 -14.96
C ALA A 96 -7.71 -4.38 -13.86
N TRP A 97 -7.23 -4.43 -12.61
CA TRP A 97 -8.03 -4.88 -11.47
C TRP A 97 -9.27 -3.99 -11.26
N ARG A 98 -9.12 -2.65 -11.34
CA ARG A 98 -10.24 -1.70 -11.21
C ARG A 98 -11.35 -2.00 -12.22
N GLN A 99 -11.00 -2.31 -13.46
CA GLN A 99 -11.98 -2.66 -14.50
C GLN A 99 -12.73 -3.97 -14.16
N THR A 100 -11.97 -5.01 -13.78
CA THR A 100 -12.54 -6.32 -13.48
C THR A 100 -13.41 -6.28 -12.22
N ALA A 101 -12.89 -5.72 -11.13
CA ALA A 101 -13.60 -5.62 -9.86
C ALA A 101 -14.83 -4.69 -9.96
N GLY A 102 -14.71 -3.59 -10.72
CA GLY A 102 -15.80 -2.64 -10.92
C GLY A 102 -16.95 -3.18 -11.78
N ALA A 103 -16.73 -4.24 -12.56
CA ALA A 103 -17.72 -4.92 -13.35
C ALA A 103 -18.38 -6.12 -12.62
N ALA A 104 -17.99 -6.41 -11.39
CA ALA A 104 -18.54 -7.53 -10.62
C ALA A 104 -20.04 -7.36 -10.31
N VAL A 105 -20.73 -8.49 -10.19
CA VAL A 105 -22.16 -8.55 -9.82
C VAL A 105 -22.31 -9.51 -8.63
N PRO A 106 -22.77 -9.04 -7.48
CA PRO A 106 -23.16 -7.65 -7.17
C PRO A 106 -21.97 -6.70 -7.20
N ALA A 107 -22.22 -5.42 -7.49
CA ALA A 107 -21.17 -4.40 -7.48
C ALA A 107 -20.64 -4.21 -6.06
N PRO A 108 -19.30 -4.07 -5.86
CA PRO A 108 -18.74 -3.76 -4.56
C PRO A 108 -19.12 -2.34 -4.14
N ARG A 109 -19.16 -2.09 -2.84
CA ARG A 109 -19.46 -0.75 -2.27
C ARG A 109 -18.41 0.29 -2.64
N ALA A 110 -17.13 -0.13 -2.73
CA ALA A 110 -16.01 0.68 -3.17
C ALA A 110 -14.90 -0.21 -3.76
N LEU A 111 -14.01 0.38 -4.55
CA LEU A 111 -12.77 -0.24 -5.02
C LEU A 111 -11.61 0.39 -4.23
N VAL A 112 -10.97 -0.34 -3.33
CA VAL A 112 -9.97 0.20 -2.42
C VAL A 112 -8.60 -0.35 -2.74
N VAL A 113 -7.63 0.55 -2.93
CA VAL A 113 -6.22 0.22 -3.15
C VAL A 113 -5.41 0.67 -1.94
N GLU A 114 -4.69 -0.24 -1.29
CA GLU A 114 -3.68 0.13 -0.29
C GLU A 114 -2.43 0.65 -1.00
N VAL A 115 -2.06 1.92 -0.72
CA VAL A 115 -0.91 2.60 -1.30
C VAL A 115 -0.10 3.28 -0.18
N PRO A 116 0.94 2.63 0.35
CA PRO A 116 1.74 3.19 1.46
C PRO A 116 2.42 4.51 1.12
N LEU A 117 2.90 4.68 -0.12
CA LEU A 117 3.61 5.87 -0.62
C LEU A 117 2.71 6.72 -1.53
N LEU A 118 1.43 6.87 -1.18
CA LEU A 118 0.42 7.56 -1.99
C LEU A 118 0.83 8.99 -2.35
N PHE A 119 1.16 9.77 -1.35
CA PHE A 119 1.47 11.19 -1.46
C PHE A 119 2.91 11.45 -1.89
N GLU A 120 3.83 10.56 -1.52
CA GLU A 120 5.23 10.60 -1.95
C GLU A 120 5.37 10.38 -3.46
N ALA A 121 4.51 9.52 -4.02
CA ALA A 121 4.44 9.27 -5.46
C ALA A 121 3.56 10.28 -6.22
N GLY A 122 2.92 11.24 -5.53
CA GLY A 122 2.00 12.21 -6.14
C GLY A 122 0.82 11.57 -6.87
N SER A 123 0.32 10.43 -6.35
CA SER A 123 -0.69 9.62 -7.05
C SER A 123 -2.11 9.80 -6.51
N GLU A 124 -2.32 10.67 -5.53
CA GLU A 124 -3.62 10.91 -4.89
C GLU A 124 -4.71 11.35 -5.85
N ALA A 125 -4.36 12.12 -6.89
CA ALA A 125 -5.30 12.60 -7.90
C ALA A 125 -5.90 11.49 -8.80
N LEU A 126 -5.39 10.26 -8.71
CA LEU A 126 -5.93 9.11 -9.44
C LEU A 126 -7.17 8.49 -8.76
N TYR A 127 -7.47 8.89 -7.53
CA TYR A 127 -8.52 8.34 -6.69
C TYR A 127 -9.64 9.35 -6.43
N ASP A 128 -10.87 8.86 -6.31
CA ASP A 128 -12.04 9.70 -6.01
C ASP A 128 -12.00 10.20 -4.55
N ALA A 129 -11.39 9.40 -3.65
CA ALA A 129 -11.17 9.76 -2.25
C ALA A 129 -9.94 9.04 -1.68
N THR A 130 -9.42 9.56 -0.56
CA THR A 130 -8.28 8.98 0.16
C THR A 130 -8.61 8.79 1.62
N ILE A 131 -8.19 7.66 2.21
CA ILE A 131 -8.36 7.32 3.63
C ILE A 131 -6.97 7.16 4.24
N ALA A 132 -6.63 8.00 5.24
CA ALA A 132 -5.44 7.81 6.05
C ALA A 132 -5.78 7.05 7.34
N ILE A 133 -5.10 5.93 7.57
CA ILE A 133 -5.12 5.25 8.86
C ILE A 133 -3.97 5.80 9.69
N VAL A 134 -4.31 6.31 10.87
CA VAL A 134 -3.36 6.84 11.85
C VAL A 134 -3.54 6.11 13.18
N ALA A 135 -2.47 6.02 13.97
CA ALA A 135 -2.52 5.48 15.32
C ALA A 135 -1.48 6.18 16.19
N ASP A 136 -1.66 6.13 17.51
CA ASP A 136 -0.69 6.65 18.46
C ASP A 136 0.69 6.00 18.25
N GLU A 137 1.75 6.76 18.48
CA GLU A 137 3.12 6.32 18.23
C GLU A 137 3.45 5.05 19.04
N SER A 138 3.08 5.01 20.32
CA SER A 138 3.28 3.84 21.18
C SER A 138 2.55 2.57 20.66
N VAL A 139 1.35 2.74 20.10
CA VAL A 139 0.58 1.64 19.49
C VAL A 139 1.25 1.15 18.21
N ARG A 140 1.76 2.05 17.40
CA ARG A 140 2.47 1.74 16.15
C ARG A 140 3.78 1.00 16.42
N GLU A 141 4.57 1.49 17.38
CA GLU A 141 5.83 0.86 17.82
C GLU A 141 5.58 -0.57 18.33
N ALA A 142 4.61 -0.74 19.23
CA ALA A 142 4.25 -2.07 19.76
C ALA A 142 3.85 -3.04 18.64
N ARG A 143 3.01 -2.59 17.68
CA ARG A 143 2.58 -3.40 16.54
C ARG A 143 3.71 -3.74 15.58
N ALA A 144 4.66 -2.83 15.39
CA ALA A 144 5.79 -3.05 14.51
C ALA A 144 6.82 -4.01 15.13
N LEU A 145 7.12 -3.87 16.41
CA LEU A 145 7.96 -4.81 17.15
C LEU A 145 7.39 -6.23 17.12
N ALA A 146 6.09 -6.38 17.32
CA ALA A 146 5.40 -7.67 17.25
C ALA A 146 5.49 -8.34 15.86
N ARG A 147 5.72 -7.55 14.79
CA ARG A 147 5.91 -8.06 13.42
C ARG A 147 7.38 -8.23 13.01
N GLY A 148 8.33 -8.05 13.94
CA GLY A 148 9.77 -8.20 13.69
C GLY A 148 10.40 -7.07 12.89
N HIS A 149 9.74 -5.91 12.78
CA HIS A 149 10.29 -4.73 12.10
C HIS A 149 11.23 -3.96 13.04
N GLN A 150 12.51 -4.34 13.06
CA GLN A 150 13.54 -3.69 13.87
C GLN A 150 14.00 -2.32 13.33
N ALA A 151 13.73 -2.02 12.05
CA ALA A 151 14.19 -0.79 11.38
C ALA A 151 13.01 0.16 11.05
N LEU A 152 12.14 0.48 12.04
CA LEU A 152 11.05 1.44 11.86
C LEU A 152 11.57 2.80 11.44
N ALA A 153 12.54 3.33 12.17
CA ALA A 153 13.06 4.68 11.98
C ALA A 153 13.66 4.94 10.59
N GLU A 154 14.36 3.95 10.01
CA GLU A 154 14.97 4.10 8.68
C GLU A 154 13.93 4.09 7.56
N ARG A 155 12.84 3.33 7.70
CA ARG A 155 11.75 3.30 6.73
C ARG A 155 10.83 4.51 6.85
N GLU A 156 10.64 5.02 8.05
CA GLU A 156 9.84 6.22 8.32
C GLU A 156 10.56 7.50 7.90
N ALA A 157 11.88 7.57 8.01
CA ALA A 157 12.67 8.75 7.62
C ALA A 157 12.48 9.18 6.15
N ARG A 158 11.93 8.31 5.31
CA ARG A 158 11.68 8.54 3.88
C ARG A 158 10.21 8.65 3.50
N GLN A 159 9.32 8.50 4.48
CA GLN A 159 7.88 8.64 4.26
C GLN A 159 7.41 9.95 4.89
N LEU A 160 6.37 10.53 4.31
CA LEU A 160 5.64 11.59 4.98
C LEU A 160 5.14 11.07 6.34
N SER A 161 5.19 11.94 7.33
CA SER A 161 4.63 11.64 8.65
C SER A 161 3.14 11.27 8.53
N GLN A 162 2.62 10.53 9.50
CA GLN A 162 1.19 10.22 9.48
C GLN A 162 0.32 11.48 9.62
N GLN A 163 0.82 12.54 10.25
CA GLN A 163 0.15 13.84 10.32
C GLN A 163 0.05 14.51 8.95
N GLU A 164 1.13 14.49 8.15
CA GLU A 164 1.11 15.02 6.79
C GLU A 164 0.18 14.21 5.89
N LYS A 165 0.20 12.87 6.00
CA LYS A 165 -0.73 12.00 5.27
C LYS A 165 -2.17 12.27 5.66
N ALA A 166 -2.45 12.42 6.96
CA ALA A 166 -3.77 12.76 7.47
C ALA A 166 -4.26 14.11 6.93
N ALA A 167 -3.42 15.14 6.98
CA ALA A 167 -3.77 16.49 6.51
C ALA A 167 -4.09 16.55 5.01
N ARG A 168 -3.56 15.63 4.21
CA ARG A 168 -3.76 15.54 2.76
C ARG A 168 -4.89 14.58 2.36
N SER A 169 -5.41 13.79 3.29
CA SER A 169 -6.42 12.76 3.01
C SER A 169 -7.84 13.31 3.11
N THR A 170 -8.76 12.74 2.31
CA THR A 170 -10.19 13.05 2.37
C THR A 170 -10.80 12.61 3.70
N PHE A 171 -10.40 11.43 4.19
CA PHE A 171 -10.86 10.87 5.46
C PHE A 171 -9.66 10.44 6.30
N VAL A 172 -9.80 10.59 7.63
CA VAL A 172 -8.80 10.15 8.60
C VAL A 172 -9.46 9.20 9.60
N VAL A 173 -8.84 8.04 9.79
CA VAL A 173 -9.32 7.02 10.73
C VAL A 173 -8.26 6.78 11.80
N VAL A 174 -8.56 7.14 13.02
CA VAL A 174 -7.74 6.83 14.21
C VAL A 174 -8.00 5.38 14.61
N ASN A 175 -6.94 4.57 14.64
CA ASN A 175 -6.96 3.12 14.87
C ASN A 175 -6.18 2.74 16.15
N ASP A 176 -6.59 3.29 17.27
CA ASP A 176 -6.01 3.00 18.59
C ASP A 176 -6.86 2.03 19.42
N GLY A 177 -8.08 1.76 18.96
CA GLY A 177 -9.07 0.92 19.63
C GLY A 177 -9.15 -0.50 19.08
N SER A 178 -10.34 -1.10 19.23
CA SER A 178 -10.62 -2.46 18.78
C SER A 178 -10.85 -2.55 17.26
N VAL A 179 -10.87 -3.78 16.74
CA VAL A 179 -11.17 -4.05 15.31
C VAL A 179 -12.61 -3.64 15.00
N GLU A 180 -13.55 -3.85 15.93
CA GLU A 180 -14.95 -3.49 15.79
C GLU A 180 -15.15 -1.98 15.68
N GLU A 181 -14.41 -1.20 16.45
CA GLU A 181 -14.40 0.27 16.35
C GLU A 181 -13.84 0.73 15.00
N LEU A 182 -12.75 0.11 14.53
CA LEU A 182 -12.20 0.38 13.22
C LEU A 182 -13.22 0.07 12.12
N GLU A 183 -13.89 -1.08 12.16
CA GLU A 183 -14.94 -1.46 11.21
C GLU A 183 -16.11 -0.48 11.21
N SER A 184 -16.55 -0.04 12.38
CA SER A 184 -17.63 0.95 12.50
C SER A 184 -17.26 2.27 11.81
N LYS A 185 -16.03 2.78 12.03
CA LYS A 185 -15.54 4.00 11.36
C LYS A 185 -15.45 3.84 9.84
N LEU A 186 -14.93 2.71 9.38
CA LEU A 186 -14.80 2.42 7.95
C LEU A 186 -16.17 2.21 7.27
N SER A 187 -17.13 1.58 7.97
CA SER A 187 -18.50 1.43 7.48
C SER A 187 -19.19 2.79 7.27
N SER A 188 -18.96 3.73 8.19
CA SER A 188 -19.47 5.10 8.07
C SER A 188 -18.88 5.83 6.86
N ILE A 189 -17.57 5.65 6.59
CA ILE A 189 -16.92 6.22 5.40
C ILE A 189 -17.49 5.62 4.12
N LEU A 190 -17.67 4.28 4.06
CA LEU A 190 -18.27 3.65 2.89
C LEU A 190 -19.68 4.18 2.62
N ALA A 191 -20.48 4.42 3.67
CA ALA A 191 -21.81 5.01 3.52
C ALA A 191 -21.79 6.47 2.99
N MET A 192 -20.76 7.25 3.33
CA MET A 192 -20.56 8.61 2.79
C MET A 192 -20.07 8.62 1.33
N LEU A 193 -19.45 7.54 0.87
CA LEU A 193 -18.95 7.40 -0.49
C LEU A 193 -20.00 6.87 -1.48
N GLU A 194 -21.07 6.27 -0.96
CA GLU A 194 -22.20 5.81 -1.77
C GLU A 194 -22.93 7.02 -2.38
N PRO A 195 -23.30 6.99 -3.67
CA PRO A 195 -23.99 8.07 -4.38
C PRO A 195 -25.39 8.35 -3.87
#